data_42f59dee36598f9be9b531f8cfb77c56
#
_entry.id   42f59dee36598f9be9b531f8cfb77c56
#
_cell.length_a   1.000
_cell.length_b   1.000
_cell.length_c   1.000
_cell.angle_alpha   90.00
_cell.angle_beta   90.00
_cell.angle_gamma   90.00
#
_symmetry.space_group_name_H-M   'P 1'
#
loop_
_entity.id
_entity.type
_entity.pdbx_description
1 polymer ?
#
loop_
_entity_poly.entity_id
_entity_poly.type
_entity_poly.pdbx_seq_one_letter_code
_entity_poly.pdbx_strand_id
1 'polypeptide(L)'
;MSESLPLATIQEAVLEFLRGRDDAVMFDAQAVNAYVPEPRMSQDIDLLSTRAAELAEELRAHLGDKFHVAIRVREVADGRGYRLYQIQKTGNRHLVDIRLVQSLPPSQRISQVLVASPEELIALKVIAYHQRRGQPKSGTDWRDVAMLLLAFPDLKQNDGLVTERLKAENAGENVMNLWSDLVK
;
A
#
# COMPACT_ATOMS: atom_id res chain seq x y z
N MET A 1 22.36 15.79 -21.16
CA MET A 1 22.14 14.92 -19.98
C MET A 1 20.63 14.72 -19.88
N SER A 2 20.14 13.51 -20.05
CA SER A 2 18.71 13.22 -19.85
C SER A 2 18.42 13.37 -18.36
N GLU A 3 17.65 14.40 -18.02
CA GLU A 3 17.16 14.63 -16.68
C GLU A 3 16.37 13.38 -16.19
N SER A 4 16.65 12.90 -14.99
CA SER A 4 15.95 11.70 -14.50
C SER A 4 14.46 12.05 -14.34
N LEU A 5 13.59 11.21 -14.90
CA LEU A 5 12.14 11.38 -14.84
C LEU A 5 11.70 11.58 -13.38
N PRO A 6 10.91 12.64 -13.04
CA PRO A 6 10.45 12.85 -11.67
C PRO A 6 9.64 11.67 -11.15
N LEU A 7 9.83 11.29 -9.88
CA LEU A 7 9.09 10.19 -9.26
C LEU A 7 7.58 10.41 -9.32
N ALA A 8 7.14 11.64 -9.07
CA ALA A 8 5.72 12.01 -9.13
C ALA A 8 5.07 11.71 -10.48
N THR A 9 5.81 11.94 -11.58
CA THR A 9 5.33 11.64 -12.95
C THR A 9 5.12 10.13 -13.15
N ILE A 10 6.01 9.31 -12.61
CA ILE A 10 5.88 7.85 -12.67
C ILE A 10 4.72 7.38 -11.80
N GLN A 11 4.60 7.92 -10.58
CA GLN A 11 3.49 7.59 -9.67
C GLN A 11 2.14 7.95 -10.28
N GLU A 12 2.02 9.10 -10.93
CA GLU A 12 0.80 9.49 -11.65
C GLU A 12 0.46 8.50 -12.77
N ALA A 13 1.44 8.04 -13.54
CA ALA A 13 1.21 7.04 -14.58
C ALA A 13 0.79 5.67 -14.01
N VAL A 14 1.30 5.29 -12.85
CA VAL A 14 0.83 4.08 -12.14
C VAL A 14 -0.62 4.23 -11.72
N LEU A 15 -1.01 5.36 -11.14
CA LEU A 15 -2.39 5.62 -10.76
C LEU A 15 -3.32 5.65 -11.98
N GLU A 16 -2.89 6.25 -13.08
CA GLU A 16 -3.62 6.25 -14.35
C GLU A 16 -3.84 4.83 -14.89
N PHE A 17 -2.80 3.98 -14.83
CA PHE A 17 -2.89 2.56 -15.20
C PHE A 17 -3.89 1.78 -14.34
N LEU A 18 -4.03 2.14 -13.06
CA LEU A 18 -4.93 1.48 -12.10
C LEU A 18 -6.40 1.92 -12.25
N ARG A 19 -6.68 3.04 -12.93
CA ARG A 19 -8.05 3.54 -13.09
C ARG A 19 -8.94 2.53 -13.80
N GLY A 20 -10.11 2.26 -13.21
CA GLY A 20 -11.10 1.33 -13.75
C GLY A 20 -10.76 -0.15 -13.60
N ARG A 21 -9.60 -0.49 -13.03
CA ARG A 21 -9.21 -1.90 -12.78
C ARG A 21 -9.92 -2.45 -11.55
N ASP A 22 -10.22 -3.75 -11.58
CA ASP A 22 -10.86 -4.49 -10.49
C ASP A 22 -9.94 -5.59 -9.90
N ASP A 23 -8.71 -5.72 -10.43
CA ASP A 23 -7.76 -6.78 -10.07
C ASP A 23 -6.61 -6.29 -9.19
N ALA A 24 -6.63 -5.03 -8.77
CA ALA A 24 -5.62 -4.42 -7.93
C ALA A 24 -6.23 -3.46 -6.91
N VAL A 25 -5.80 -3.56 -5.66
CA VAL A 25 -6.19 -2.65 -4.57
C VAL A 25 -4.94 -1.97 -4.04
N MET A 26 -4.95 -0.64 -4.02
CA MET A 26 -3.89 0.16 -3.42
C MET A 26 -3.99 0.11 -1.89
N PHE A 27 -2.87 -0.13 -1.22
CA PHE A 27 -2.79 -0.15 0.24
C PHE A 27 -1.53 0.61 0.73
N ASP A 28 -1.24 0.56 2.03
CA ASP A 28 -0.12 1.26 2.69
C ASP A 28 -0.16 2.79 2.52
N ALA A 29 0.96 3.46 2.40
CA ALA A 29 1.12 4.92 2.53
C ALA A 29 0.27 5.72 1.52
N GLN A 30 0.29 5.36 0.25
CA GLN A 30 -0.47 6.07 -0.78
C GLN A 30 -1.99 5.90 -0.60
N ALA A 31 -2.42 4.74 -0.10
CA ALA A 31 -3.82 4.52 0.25
C ALA A 31 -4.24 5.37 1.45
N VAL A 32 -3.41 5.47 2.49
CA VAL A 32 -3.67 6.37 3.63
C VAL A 32 -3.80 7.80 3.15
N ASN A 33 -2.88 8.25 2.27
CA ASN A 33 -2.90 9.60 1.70
C ASN A 33 -4.21 9.94 0.97
N ALA A 34 -4.90 8.95 0.42
CA ALA A 34 -6.19 9.16 -0.25
C ALA A 34 -7.33 9.54 0.71
N TYR A 35 -7.18 9.25 2.00
CA TYR A 35 -8.21 9.47 3.03
C TYR A 35 -7.94 10.62 3.98
N VAL A 36 -6.69 11.04 4.11
CA VAL A 36 -6.29 12.01 5.15
C VAL A 36 -6.01 13.39 4.56
N PRO A 37 -6.29 14.48 5.30
CA PRO A 37 -6.08 15.83 4.80
C PRO A 37 -4.60 16.22 4.70
N GLU A 38 -3.73 15.53 5.44
CA GLU A 38 -2.28 15.79 5.48
C GLU A 38 -1.51 14.58 4.92
N PRO A 39 -1.38 14.47 3.57
CA PRO A 39 -0.64 13.38 2.97
C PRO A 39 0.85 13.48 3.31
N ARG A 40 1.52 12.32 3.38
CA ARG A 40 2.96 12.24 3.51
C ARG A 40 3.63 11.73 2.24
N MET A 41 4.87 12.05 2.05
CA MET A 41 5.64 11.50 0.94
C MET A 41 5.78 9.98 1.08
N SER A 42 5.60 9.28 -0.04
CA SER A 42 5.91 7.86 -0.21
C SER A 42 6.72 7.67 -1.48
N GLN A 43 7.74 6.82 -1.43
CA GLN A 43 8.60 6.56 -2.59
C GLN A 43 7.99 5.55 -3.56
N ASP A 44 7.20 4.62 -3.04
CA ASP A 44 6.60 3.49 -3.76
C ASP A 44 5.08 3.49 -3.63
N ILE A 45 4.46 2.74 -4.53
CA ILE A 45 3.03 2.42 -4.48
C ILE A 45 2.91 0.94 -4.14
N ASP A 46 2.11 0.63 -3.13
CA ASP A 46 1.86 -0.73 -2.68
C ASP A 46 0.50 -1.23 -3.16
N LEU A 47 0.48 -2.39 -3.80
CA LEU A 47 -0.70 -3.00 -4.40
C LEU A 47 -0.93 -4.43 -3.88
N LEU A 48 -2.19 -4.79 -3.70
CA LEU A 48 -2.65 -6.16 -3.50
C LEU A 48 -3.34 -6.64 -4.78
N SER A 49 -3.03 -7.84 -5.24
CA SER A 49 -3.65 -8.41 -6.44
C SER A 49 -3.74 -9.94 -6.33
N THR A 50 -4.82 -10.49 -6.88
CA THR A 50 -4.98 -11.96 -7.04
C THR A 50 -4.21 -12.49 -8.25
N ARG A 51 -3.67 -11.60 -9.10
CA ARG A 51 -2.86 -11.91 -10.29
C ARG A 51 -1.61 -11.03 -10.32
N ALA A 52 -0.85 -11.06 -9.23
CA ALA A 52 0.27 -10.14 -9.00
C ALA A 52 1.37 -10.26 -10.06
N ALA A 53 1.67 -11.46 -10.54
CA ALA A 53 2.70 -11.69 -11.58
C ALA A 53 2.33 -11.02 -12.90
N GLU A 54 1.11 -11.26 -13.39
CA GLU A 54 0.59 -10.69 -14.63
C GLU A 54 0.47 -9.17 -14.53
N LEU A 55 -0.05 -8.69 -13.41
CA LEU A 55 -0.17 -7.25 -13.15
C LEU A 55 1.20 -6.55 -13.17
N ALA A 56 2.22 -7.19 -12.58
CA ALA A 56 3.58 -6.67 -12.59
C ALA A 56 4.14 -6.53 -14.01
N GLU A 57 3.94 -7.52 -14.88
CA GLU A 57 4.38 -7.48 -16.27
C GLU A 57 3.59 -6.48 -17.13
N GLU A 58 2.27 -6.40 -16.93
CA GLU A 58 1.43 -5.39 -17.59
C GLU A 58 1.88 -3.97 -17.23
N LEU A 59 2.12 -3.72 -15.94
CA LEU A 59 2.58 -2.41 -15.46
C LEU A 59 4.02 -2.11 -15.92
N ARG A 60 4.91 -3.10 -15.94
CA ARG A 60 6.26 -2.97 -16.48
C ARG A 60 6.22 -2.51 -17.95
N ALA A 61 5.41 -3.19 -18.77
CA ALA A 61 5.24 -2.84 -20.17
C ALA A 61 4.68 -1.41 -20.33
N HIS A 62 3.61 -1.09 -19.62
CA HIS A 62 2.98 0.23 -19.66
C HIS A 62 3.97 1.37 -19.34
N LEU A 63 4.73 1.26 -18.24
CA LEU A 63 5.70 2.28 -17.83
C LEU A 63 6.89 2.34 -18.80
N GLY A 64 7.37 1.19 -19.25
CA GLY A 64 8.46 1.09 -20.22
C GLY A 64 8.12 1.76 -21.56
N ASP A 65 6.94 1.49 -22.08
CA ASP A 65 6.45 2.04 -23.35
C ASP A 65 6.14 3.54 -23.22
N LYS A 66 5.46 3.94 -22.14
CA LYS A 66 5.06 5.34 -21.92
C LYS A 66 6.26 6.28 -21.80
N PHE A 67 7.30 5.86 -21.09
CA PHE A 67 8.43 6.72 -20.74
C PHE A 67 9.74 6.37 -21.46
N HIS A 68 9.76 5.31 -22.24
CA HIS A 68 10.98 4.78 -22.89
C HIS A 68 12.12 4.52 -21.89
N VAL A 69 11.76 3.96 -20.71
CA VAL A 69 12.70 3.64 -19.63
C VAL A 69 12.74 2.13 -19.38
N ALA A 70 13.89 1.65 -18.91
CA ALA A 70 14.03 0.25 -18.53
C ALA A 70 13.40 0.00 -17.16
N ILE A 71 12.38 -0.84 -17.12
CA ILE A 71 11.72 -1.31 -15.89
C ILE A 71 12.04 -2.79 -15.71
N ARG A 72 12.46 -3.15 -14.49
CA ARG A 72 12.70 -4.53 -14.07
C ARG A 72 11.66 -4.97 -13.07
N VAL A 73 11.11 -6.16 -13.27
CA VAL A 73 10.33 -6.89 -12.26
C VAL A 73 11.25 -7.84 -11.52
N ARG A 74 11.15 -7.87 -10.21
CA ARG A 74 11.81 -8.83 -9.33
C ARG A 74 10.77 -9.55 -8.50
N GLU A 75 10.75 -10.88 -8.61
CA GLU A 75 9.99 -11.73 -7.70
C GLU A 75 10.62 -11.71 -6.31
N VAL A 76 9.80 -11.66 -5.28
CA VAL A 76 10.19 -11.69 -3.86
C VAL A 76 9.27 -12.60 -3.07
N ALA A 77 9.73 -13.04 -1.90
CA ALA A 77 8.94 -13.87 -0.99
C ALA A 77 8.41 -15.15 -1.64
N ASP A 78 9.23 -15.84 -2.45
CA ASP A 78 8.91 -17.12 -3.11
C ASP A 78 7.61 -17.04 -3.94
N GLY A 79 7.50 -16.03 -4.80
CA GLY A 79 6.36 -15.81 -5.69
C GLY A 79 5.15 -15.12 -5.03
N ARG A 80 5.25 -14.72 -3.76
CA ARG A 80 4.17 -14.01 -3.06
C ARG A 80 4.20 -12.49 -3.25
N GLY A 81 5.20 -11.97 -3.95
CA GLY A 81 5.32 -10.56 -4.23
C GLY A 81 6.21 -10.26 -5.43
N TYR A 82 5.99 -9.09 -6.01
CA TYR A 82 6.72 -8.59 -7.17
C TYR A 82 7.06 -7.12 -6.95
N ARG A 83 8.31 -6.76 -7.23
CA ARG A 83 8.82 -5.39 -7.11
C ARG A 83 9.20 -4.85 -8.47
N LEU A 84 8.74 -3.65 -8.77
CA LEU A 84 9.13 -2.95 -10.00
C LEU A 84 10.18 -1.89 -9.67
N TYR A 85 11.25 -1.89 -10.46
CA TYR A 85 12.35 -0.95 -10.36
C TYR A 85 12.60 -0.26 -11.69
N GLN A 86 12.77 1.04 -11.68
CA GLN A 86 13.41 1.74 -12.79
C GLN A 86 14.91 1.53 -12.71
N ILE A 87 15.50 1.06 -13.81
CA ILE A 87 16.95 0.89 -13.95
C ILE A 87 17.57 2.25 -14.23
N GLN A 88 18.49 2.68 -13.41
CA GLN A 88 19.23 3.94 -13.56
C GLN A 88 20.73 3.71 -13.39
N LYS A 89 21.56 4.62 -13.97
CA LYS A 89 23.03 4.56 -13.85
C LYS A 89 23.51 4.68 -12.40
N THR A 90 22.81 5.43 -11.58
CA THR A 90 23.13 5.71 -10.17
C THR A 90 22.56 4.70 -9.18
N GLY A 91 21.86 3.68 -9.66
CA GLY A 91 21.18 2.68 -8.85
C GLY A 91 19.71 2.54 -9.24
N ASN A 92 19.10 1.42 -8.86
CA ASN A 92 17.72 1.14 -9.19
C ASN A 92 16.78 1.96 -8.29
N ARG A 93 15.79 2.61 -8.90
CA ARG A 93 14.72 3.29 -8.17
C ARG A 93 13.55 2.34 -7.97
N HIS A 94 13.18 2.06 -6.74
CA HIS A 94 11.97 1.30 -6.42
C HIS A 94 10.72 2.12 -6.74
N LEU A 95 9.73 1.51 -7.38
CA LEU A 95 8.53 2.18 -7.87
C LEU A 95 7.25 1.60 -7.28
N VAL A 96 7.11 0.28 -7.32
CA VAL A 96 5.87 -0.42 -6.97
C VAL A 96 6.20 -1.75 -6.30
N ASP A 97 5.48 -2.05 -5.23
CA ASP A 97 5.39 -3.39 -4.62
C ASP A 97 4.00 -3.98 -4.91
N ILE A 98 3.95 -5.19 -5.44
CA ILE A 98 2.69 -5.92 -5.67
C ILE A 98 2.74 -7.19 -4.85
N ARG A 99 1.79 -7.34 -3.92
CA ARG A 99 1.63 -8.55 -3.10
C ARG A 99 0.52 -9.43 -3.65
N LEU A 100 0.81 -10.72 -3.80
CA LEU A 100 -0.18 -11.72 -4.16
C LEU A 100 -1.09 -12.00 -2.96
N VAL A 101 -2.39 -11.94 -3.18
CA VAL A 101 -3.42 -12.30 -2.21
C VAL A 101 -4.40 -13.31 -2.82
N GLN A 102 -5.07 -14.10 -1.99
CA GLN A 102 -6.09 -15.05 -2.46
C GLN A 102 -7.40 -14.37 -2.84
N SER A 103 -7.73 -13.29 -2.13
CA SER A 103 -8.88 -12.42 -2.41
C SER A 103 -8.54 -10.99 -2.10
N LEU A 104 -9.15 -10.06 -2.82
CA LEU A 104 -8.97 -8.64 -2.56
C LEU A 104 -9.66 -8.24 -1.26
N PRO A 105 -9.04 -7.37 -0.44
CA PRO A 105 -9.64 -6.90 0.80
C PRO A 105 -10.81 -5.94 0.53
N PRO A 106 -11.60 -5.59 1.55
CA PRO A 106 -12.56 -4.51 1.47
C PRO A 106 -11.91 -3.24 0.93
N SER A 107 -12.53 -2.64 -0.06
CA SER A 107 -11.99 -1.48 -0.77
C SER A 107 -13.09 -0.59 -1.30
N GLN A 108 -12.76 0.65 -1.60
CA GLN A 108 -13.65 1.60 -2.27
C GLN A 108 -12.91 2.33 -3.39
N ARG A 109 -13.66 2.85 -4.35
CA ARG A 109 -13.08 3.62 -5.46
C ARG A 109 -12.87 5.07 -5.07
N ILE A 110 -11.63 5.53 -5.17
CA ILE A 110 -11.26 6.94 -5.04
C ILE A 110 -10.57 7.34 -6.34
N SER A 111 -11.07 8.36 -7.01
CA SER A 111 -10.58 8.77 -8.35
C SER A 111 -10.45 7.58 -9.32
N GLN A 112 -11.43 6.67 -9.30
CA GLN A 112 -11.50 5.44 -10.10
C GLN A 112 -10.45 4.36 -9.79
N VAL A 113 -9.63 4.51 -8.76
CA VAL A 113 -8.70 3.49 -8.26
C VAL A 113 -9.31 2.78 -7.07
N LEU A 114 -9.17 1.45 -7.00
CA LEU A 114 -9.54 0.70 -5.80
C LEU A 114 -8.50 0.95 -4.70
N VAL A 115 -8.98 1.46 -3.57
CA VAL A 115 -8.19 1.77 -2.39
C VAL A 115 -8.72 0.94 -1.24
N ALA A 116 -7.85 0.27 -0.48
CA ALA A 116 -8.25 -0.50 0.69
C ALA A 116 -9.08 0.39 1.64
N SER A 117 -10.13 -0.18 2.22
CA SER A 117 -11.02 0.57 3.11
C SER A 117 -10.29 1.10 4.34
N PRO A 118 -10.78 2.15 5.00
CA PRO A 118 -10.12 2.71 6.18
C PRO A 118 -9.90 1.70 7.30
N GLU A 119 -10.89 0.85 7.59
CA GLU A 119 -10.77 -0.21 8.61
C GLU A 119 -9.70 -1.25 8.25
N GLU A 120 -9.55 -1.60 6.98
CA GLU A 120 -8.49 -2.47 6.50
C GLU A 120 -7.12 -1.82 6.67
N LEU A 121 -6.98 -0.56 6.26
CA LEU A 121 -5.72 0.18 6.40
C LEU A 121 -5.31 0.33 7.86
N ILE A 122 -6.25 0.63 8.76
CA ILE A 122 -5.97 0.71 10.20
C ILE A 122 -5.47 -0.64 10.71
N ALA A 123 -6.16 -1.74 10.38
CA ALA A 123 -5.75 -3.08 10.82
C ALA A 123 -4.34 -3.43 10.33
N LEU A 124 -4.04 -3.23 9.05
CA LEU A 124 -2.71 -3.49 8.49
C LEU A 124 -1.63 -2.61 9.12
N LYS A 125 -1.93 -1.34 9.42
CA LYS A 125 -1.00 -0.42 10.08
C LYS A 125 -0.75 -0.75 11.54
N VAL A 126 -1.76 -1.21 12.28
CA VAL A 126 -1.61 -1.69 13.67
C VAL A 126 -0.70 -2.93 13.70
N ILE A 127 -0.91 -3.88 12.78
CA ILE A 127 -0.03 -5.06 12.62
C ILE A 127 1.41 -4.62 12.32
N ALA A 128 1.60 -3.74 11.33
CA ALA A 128 2.91 -3.25 10.92
C ALA A 128 3.63 -2.51 12.06
N TYR A 129 2.91 -1.64 12.77
CA TYR A 129 3.43 -0.94 13.95
C TYR A 129 3.93 -1.91 15.02
N HIS A 130 3.13 -2.94 15.33
CA HIS A 130 3.53 -3.97 16.29
C HIS A 130 4.79 -4.72 15.87
N GLN A 131 4.84 -5.16 14.60
CA GLN A 131 5.97 -5.92 14.04
C GLN A 131 7.26 -5.10 13.98
N ARG A 132 7.16 -3.79 13.78
CA ARG A 132 8.30 -2.87 13.64
C ARG A 132 8.63 -2.10 14.92
N ARG A 133 8.13 -2.54 16.06
CA ARG A 133 8.41 -1.91 17.36
C ARG A 133 9.91 -1.72 17.56
N GLY A 134 10.32 -0.51 17.96
CA GLY A 134 11.72 -0.16 18.15
C GLY A 134 12.48 0.21 16.87
N GLN A 135 11.84 0.14 15.70
CA GLN A 135 12.43 0.59 14.44
C GLN A 135 11.86 1.97 14.05
N PRO A 136 12.65 2.83 13.37
CA PRO A 136 12.20 4.17 12.97
C PRO A 136 10.88 4.16 12.16
N LYS A 137 10.68 3.14 11.31
CA LYS A 137 9.48 3.01 10.48
C LYS A 137 8.19 2.81 11.29
N SER A 138 8.27 2.32 12.52
CA SER A 138 7.10 2.20 13.40
C SER A 138 6.43 3.55 13.70
N GLY A 139 7.21 4.64 13.72
CA GLY A 139 6.67 5.99 13.90
C GLY A 139 5.76 6.44 12.76
N THR A 140 6.08 6.07 11.51
CA THR A 140 5.21 6.36 10.36
C THR A 140 3.96 5.49 10.36
N ASP A 141 4.06 4.23 10.76
CA ASP A 141 2.88 3.35 10.90
C ASP A 141 1.94 3.88 11.97
N TRP A 142 2.47 4.33 13.12
CA TRP A 142 1.69 4.97 14.18
C TRP A 142 1.00 6.26 13.72
N ARG A 143 1.74 7.13 13.02
CA ARG A 143 1.17 8.35 12.43
C ARG A 143 -0.01 8.02 11.51
N ASP A 144 0.16 7.04 10.63
CA ASP A 144 -0.88 6.64 9.68
C ASP A 144 -2.14 6.14 10.41
N VAL A 145 -2.00 5.34 11.49
CA VAL A 145 -3.12 4.93 12.34
C VAL A 145 -3.81 6.15 12.96
N ALA A 146 -3.04 7.06 13.55
CA ALA A 146 -3.57 8.25 14.20
C ALA A 146 -4.34 9.15 13.21
N MET A 147 -3.79 9.38 12.02
CA MET A 147 -4.44 10.19 10.99
C MET A 147 -5.73 9.55 10.47
N LEU A 148 -5.74 8.23 10.28
CA LEU A 148 -6.95 7.51 9.88
C LEU A 148 -8.03 7.56 10.98
N LEU A 149 -7.67 7.40 12.25
CA LEU A 149 -8.62 7.51 13.37
C LEU A 149 -9.15 8.93 13.58
N LEU A 150 -8.36 9.96 13.24
CA LEU A 150 -8.85 11.34 13.22
C LEU A 150 -9.84 11.59 12.07
N ALA A 151 -9.58 11.00 10.89
CA ALA A 151 -10.47 11.10 9.74
C ALA A 151 -11.75 10.25 9.91
N PHE A 152 -11.66 9.12 10.59
CA PHE A 152 -12.74 8.15 10.81
C PHE A 152 -12.89 7.80 12.29
N PRO A 153 -13.34 8.74 13.14
CA PRO A 153 -13.43 8.52 14.60
C PRO A 153 -14.36 7.38 14.98
N ASP A 154 -15.37 7.08 14.17
CA ASP A 154 -16.31 5.98 14.39
C ASP A 154 -15.65 4.59 14.32
N LEU A 155 -14.48 4.48 13.70
CA LEU A 155 -13.70 3.24 13.66
C LEU A 155 -12.92 2.97 14.96
N LYS A 156 -12.83 3.95 15.86
CA LYS A 156 -12.17 3.80 17.18
C LYS A 156 -13.07 3.04 18.15
N GLN A 157 -13.24 1.74 17.91
CA GLN A 157 -14.09 0.86 18.73
C GLN A 157 -13.39 -0.49 18.94
N ASN A 158 -13.54 -1.03 20.17
CA ASN A 158 -12.93 -2.31 20.52
C ASN A 158 -13.60 -3.49 19.78
N ASP A 159 -14.92 -3.45 19.62
CA ASP A 159 -15.70 -4.46 18.90
C ASP A 159 -16.34 -3.82 17.65
N GLY A 160 -15.54 -3.63 16.61
CA GLY A 160 -15.95 -2.99 15.37
C GLY A 160 -15.22 -3.53 14.15
N LEU A 161 -15.40 -2.83 13.02
CA LEU A 161 -14.86 -3.26 11.73
C LEU A 161 -13.34 -3.48 11.73
N VAL A 162 -12.58 -2.65 12.46
CA VAL A 162 -11.12 -2.83 12.56
C VAL A 162 -10.79 -4.15 13.26
N THR A 163 -11.50 -4.49 14.34
CA THR A 163 -11.31 -5.76 15.04
C THR A 163 -11.64 -6.96 14.16
N GLU A 164 -12.68 -6.86 13.32
CA GLU A 164 -13.03 -7.90 12.34
C GLU A 164 -11.91 -8.07 11.31
N ARG A 165 -11.32 -6.97 10.82
CA ARG A 165 -10.19 -7.01 9.88
C ARG A 165 -8.93 -7.58 10.52
N LEU A 166 -8.60 -7.20 11.76
CA LEU A 166 -7.48 -7.79 12.50
C LEU A 166 -7.63 -9.32 12.64
N LYS A 167 -8.84 -9.80 12.92
CA LYS A 167 -9.13 -11.24 12.96
C LYS A 167 -8.97 -11.89 11.58
N ALA A 168 -9.46 -11.26 10.53
CA ALA A 168 -9.33 -11.77 9.16
C ALA A 168 -7.86 -11.86 8.69
N GLU A 169 -7.01 -10.94 9.16
CA GLU A 169 -5.57 -10.95 8.93
C GLU A 169 -4.80 -11.91 9.87
N ASN A 170 -5.51 -12.70 10.68
CA ASN A 170 -4.93 -13.60 11.67
C ASN A 170 -3.98 -12.88 12.65
N ALA A 171 -4.33 -11.67 13.07
CA ALA A 171 -3.56 -10.91 14.05
C ALA A 171 -3.47 -11.66 15.36
N GLY A 172 -2.24 -11.78 15.89
CA GLY A 172 -2.01 -12.46 17.16
C GLY A 172 -2.57 -11.68 18.37
N GLU A 173 -2.68 -12.35 19.51
CA GLU A 173 -3.23 -11.78 20.75
C GLU A 173 -2.56 -10.46 21.14
N ASN A 174 -1.25 -10.34 20.99
CA ASN A 174 -0.52 -9.11 21.32
C ASN A 174 -0.96 -7.91 20.46
N VAL A 175 -1.29 -8.13 19.19
CA VAL A 175 -1.82 -7.10 18.29
C VAL A 175 -3.24 -6.73 18.67
N MET A 176 -4.06 -7.72 19.00
CA MET A 176 -5.44 -7.50 19.50
C MET A 176 -5.45 -6.69 20.80
N ASN A 177 -4.56 -7.01 21.73
CA ASN A 177 -4.41 -6.26 22.98
C ASN A 177 -3.92 -4.83 22.71
N LEU A 178 -2.96 -4.64 21.80
CA LEU A 178 -2.51 -3.32 21.37
C LEU A 178 -3.68 -2.49 20.83
N TRP A 179 -4.50 -3.06 19.94
CA TRP A 179 -5.68 -2.38 19.42
C TRP A 179 -6.67 -2.01 20.54
N SER A 180 -6.98 -2.95 21.44
CA SER A 180 -7.85 -2.71 22.57
C SER A 180 -7.35 -1.56 23.46
N ASP A 181 -6.04 -1.42 23.64
CA ASP A 181 -5.45 -0.31 24.42
C ASP A 181 -5.52 1.03 23.68
N LEU A 182 -5.40 1.02 22.34
CA LEU A 182 -5.48 2.23 21.51
C LEU A 182 -6.88 2.85 21.45
N VAL A 183 -7.92 2.05 21.61
CA VAL A 183 -9.31 2.52 21.50
C VAL A 183 -9.95 2.89 22.84
N LYS A 184 -9.26 2.66 23.96
CA LYS A 184 -9.66 3.15 25.30
C LYS A 184 -9.58 4.67 25.36
#